data_a9f1f30181a74dc22fff9cdffd2bc0e9
#
_entry.id   a9f1f30181a74dc22fff9cdffd2bc0e9
#
_cell.length_a   1.000
_cell.length_b   1.000
_cell.length_c   1.000
_cell.angle_alpha   90.00
_cell.angle_beta   90.00
_cell.angle_gamma   90.00
#
_symmetry.space_group_name_H-M   'P 1'
#
loop_
_entity.id
_entity.type
_entity.pdbx_description
1 polymer ?
#
loop_
_entity_poly.entity_id
_entity_poly.type
_entity_poly.pdbx_seq_one_letter_code
_entity_poly.pdbx_strand_id
1 'polypeptide(L)'
;MDKMHTRLEGKIKKGWGYELIWATNEKYCGKIMVFEKVGAKFSMHFHKEKEETWFVNSGKFLLKWIDTKDATVHTKELVEGDKWHNPPLQPHQLEALEEMSEIFEVSTADSVEDNYRVFPGSSQQSDKKIIVNGSFDIIHKGHIELLNYAKSLGDHLLVAIDSDNRIKQLKGSDRPINSLDERLNLLSNLKAVDDISYFDSEQELVDIIKKYNPDIMVKGSDYK
;
A
#
# COMPACT_ATOMS: atom_id res chain seq x y z
N MET A 1 -20.92 32.54 2.08
CA MET A 1 -19.44 32.56 2.06
C MET A 1 -19.01 31.11 1.87
N ASP A 2 -18.65 30.75 0.63
CA ASP A 2 -18.10 29.44 0.35
C ASP A 2 -16.80 29.28 1.14
N LYS A 3 -16.74 28.22 1.95
CA LYS A 3 -15.50 27.85 2.61
C LYS A 3 -14.50 27.47 1.52
N MET A 4 -13.50 28.27 1.32
CA MET A 4 -12.36 27.94 0.48
C MET A 4 -11.70 26.71 1.09
N HIS A 5 -11.86 25.54 0.46
CA HIS A 5 -11.22 24.30 0.89
C HIS A 5 -9.71 24.48 0.83
N THR A 6 -9.03 24.12 1.90
CA THR A 6 -7.57 24.15 1.91
C THR A 6 -7.03 23.00 1.05
N ARG A 7 -5.80 23.11 0.57
CA ARG A 7 -5.13 22.07 -0.25
C ARG A 7 -5.12 20.66 0.38
N LEU A 8 -5.40 20.54 1.67
CA LEU A 8 -5.47 19.29 2.42
C LEU A 8 -6.90 18.72 2.54
N GLU A 9 -7.91 19.56 2.32
CA GLU A 9 -9.30 19.15 2.32
C GLU A 9 -9.61 18.46 0.98
N GLY A 10 -10.17 17.24 1.03
CA GLY A 10 -10.48 16.46 -0.16
C GLY A 10 -9.39 15.49 -0.63
N LYS A 11 -8.27 15.38 0.09
CA LYS A 11 -7.27 14.35 -0.20
C LYS A 11 -7.80 12.96 0.17
N ILE A 12 -7.95 12.11 -0.83
CA ILE A 12 -8.43 10.74 -0.68
C ILE A 12 -7.27 9.78 -0.88
N LYS A 13 -6.90 9.03 0.16
CA LYS A 13 -5.84 8.01 0.09
C LYS A 13 -6.30 6.82 -0.77
N LYS A 14 -5.39 6.32 -1.61
CA LYS A 14 -5.57 5.15 -2.48
C LYS A 14 -4.40 4.20 -2.29
N GLY A 15 -4.52 2.94 -2.71
CA GLY A 15 -3.41 1.98 -2.67
C GLY A 15 -2.24 2.34 -3.60
N TRP A 16 -2.44 3.21 -4.57
CA TRP A 16 -1.39 3.71 -5.47
C TRP A 16 -0.81 5.08 -5.04
N GLY A 17 -1.37 5.71 -3.98
CA GLY A 17 -0.97 7.03 -3.49
C GLY A 17 -2.17 7.82 -3.03
N TYR A 18 -2.53 8.91 -3.70
CA TYR A 18 -3.72 9.69 -3.35
C TYR A 18 -4.27 10.48 -4.53
N GLU A 19 -5.55 10.82 -4.45
CA GLU A 19 -6.20 11.81 -5.30
C GLU A 19 -6.66 13.02 -4.50
N LEU A 20 -6.64 14.17 -5.13
CA LEU A 20 -7.19 15.43 -4.64
C LEU A 20 -8.19 15.95 -5.66
N ILE A 21 -9.46 15.99 -5.30
CA ILE A 21 -10.51 16.61 -6.12
C ILE A 21 -10.46 18.11 -5.83
N TRP A 22 -9.97 18.91 -6.78
CA TRP A 22 -9.81 20.36 -6.62
C TRP A 22 -10.97 21.15 -7.23
N ALA A 23 -11.77 20.53 -8.12
CA ALA A 23 -12.96 21.11 -8.68
C ALA A 23 -13.95 20.02 -9.04
N THR A 24 -15.23 20.19 -8.70
CA THR A 24 -16.30 19.28 -9.10
C THR A 24 -17.66 19.97 -9.10
N ASN A 25 -18.49 19.65 -10.09
CA ASN A 25 -19.90 20.00 -10.17
C ASN A 25 -20.63 19.03 -11.11
N GLU A 26 -21.87 19.31 -11.45
CA GLU A 26 -22.72 18.47 -12.32
C GLU A 26 -22.19 18.31 -13.77
N LYS A 27 -21.20 19.09 -14.19
CA LYS A 27 -20.71 19.10 -15.58
C LYS A 27 -19.29 18.58 -15.72
N TYR A 28 -18.44 18.79 -14.72
CA TYR A 28 -17.03 18.43 -14.78
C TYR A 28 -16.45 18.07 -13.41
N CYS A 29 -15.34 17.35 -13.45
CA CYS A 29 -14.49 17.08 -12.30
C CYS A 29 -13.02 17.35 -12.66
N GLY A 30 -12.29 17.96 -11.73
CA GLY A 30 -10.85 18.17 -11.82
C GLY A 30 -10.16 17.47 -10.66
N LYS A 31 -9.19 16.62 -10.97
CA LYS A 31 -8.41 15.85 -9.97
C LYS A 31 -6.91 16.03 -10.17
N ILE A 32 -6.19 15.95 -9.08
CA ILE A 32 -4.75 15.71 -9.07
C ILE A 32 -4.56 14.31 -8.51
N MET A 33 -3.84 13.46 -9.23
CA MET A 33 -3.52 12.09 -8.80
C MET A 33 -2.02 11.97 -8.62
N VAL A 34 -1.56 11.58 -7.43
CA VAL A 34 -0.14 11.40 -7.10
C VAL A 34 0.11 9.94 -6.80
N PHE A 35 1.04 9.36 -7.56
CA PHE A 35 1.46 7.97 -7.44
C PHE A 35 2.77 7.92 -6.65
N GLU A 36 2.70 7.43 -5.41
CA GLU A 36 3.79 7.56 -4.44
C GLU A 36 4.98 6.64 -4.72
N LYS A 37 4.77 5.51 -5.43
CA LYS A 37 5.80 4.47 -5.64
C LYS A 37 5.88 4.04 -7.10
N VAL A 38 7.05 3.61 -7.54
CA VAL A 38 7.22 2.91 -8.81
C VAL A 38 6.35 1.65 -8.84
N GLY A 39 5.67 1.38 -9.96
CA GLY A 39 4.74 0.27 -10.13
C GLY A 39 3.36 0.48 -9.53
N ALA A 40 3.15 1.59 -8.79
CA ALA A 40 1.84 1.97 -8.30
C ALA A 40 0.88 2.22 -9.47
N LYS A 41 -0.33 1.65 -9.42
CA LYS A 41 -1.31 1.74 -10.50
C LYS A 41 -2.74 1.69 -9.99
N PHE A 42 -3.63 2.39 -10.66
CA PHE A 42 -5.05 2.15 -10.46
C PHE A 42 -5.54 0.92 -11.25
N SER A 43 -6.78 0.50 -11.02
CA SER A 43 -7.37 -0.63 -11.76
C SER A 43 -7.44 -0.35 -13.25
N MET A 44 -7.30 -1.39 -14.08
CA MET A 44 -7.81 -1.31 -15.46
C MET A 44 -9.31 -1.20 -15.38
N HIS A 45 -9.87 -0.07 -15.81
CA HIS A 45 -11.30 0.21 -15.74
C HIS A 45 -11.75 1.05 -16.93
N PHE A 46 -13.06 1.15 -17.11
CA PHE A 46 -13.69 2.03 -18.09
C PHE A 46 -14.91 2.71 -17.48
N HIS A 47 -15.33 3.78 -18.12
CA HIS A 47 -16.54 4.52 -17.84
C HIS A 47 -17.51 4.39 -19.02
N LYS A 48 -18.79 4.31 -18.76
CA LYS A 48 -19.80 4.30 -19.82
C LYS A 48 -20.12 5.70 -20.34
N GLU A 49 -20.14 6.68 -19.45
CA GLU A 49 -20.55 8.04 -19.72
C GLU A 49 -19.42 9.05 -19.56
N LYS A 50 -18.52 8.81 -18.58
CA LYS A 50 -17.43 9.71 -18.24
C LYS A 50 -16.34 9.68 -19.33
N GLU A 51 -15.92 10.86 -19.69
CA GLU A 51 -14.81 11.15 -20.58
C GLU A 51 -13.72 11.88 -19.80
N GLU A 52 -12.47 11.51 -19.97
CA GLU A 52 -11.34 12.01 -19.18
C GLU A 52 -10.21 12.48 -20.07
N THR A 53 -9.55 13.54 -19.66
CA THR A 53 -8.27 13.97 -20.25
C THR A 53 -7.25 14.13 -19.15
N TRP A 54 -6.12 13.47 -19.33
CA TRP A 54 -4.98 13.53 -18.42
C TRP A 54 -3.87 14.41 -18.98
N PHE A 55 -3.16 15.08 -18.09
CA PHE A 55 -1.94 15.81 -18.36
C PHE A 55 -0.89 15.37 -17.34
N VAL A 56 0.28 14.92 -17.82
CA VAL A 56 1.39 14.55 -16.94
C VAL A 56 2.05 15.82 -16.42
N ASN A 57 1.86 16.12 -15.13
CA ASN A 57 2.45 17.27 -14.48
C ASN A 57 3.90 17.02 -14.08
N SER A 58 4.23 15.80 -13.65
CA SER A 58 5.60 15.40 -13.32
C SER A 58 5.76 13.88 -13.36
N GLY A 59 6.99 13.42 -13.52
CA GLY A 59 7.34 12.01 -13.53
C GLY A 59 7.00 11.29 -14.83
N LYS A 60 6.88 9.97 -14.75
CA LYS A 60 6.73 9.10 -15.91
C LYS A 60 5.71 7.99 -15.65
N PHE A 61 4.92 7.66 -16.68
CA PHE A 61 3.88 6.66 -16.58
C PHE A 61 3.91 5.66 -17.75
N LEU A 62 3.50 4.43 -17.48
CA LEU A 62 3.09 3.45 -18.47
C LEU A 62 1.56 3.48 -18.57
N LEU A 63 1.06 4.03 -19.65
CA LEU A 63 -0.35 3.93 -20.01
C LEU A 63 -0.61 2.57 -20.65
N LYS A 64 -1.70 1.91 -20.25
CA LYS A 64 -2.25 0.70 -20.87
C LYS A 64 -3.70 0.94 -21.23
N TRP A 65 -4.12 0.53 -22.42
CA TRP A 65 -5.53 0.54 -22.81
C TRP A 65 -5.88 -0.67 -23.66
N ILE A 66 -7.15 -1.01 -23.69
CA ILE A 66 -7.67 -2.10 -24.51
C ILE A 66 -8.44 -1.49 -25.68
N ASP A 67 -8.07 -1.82 -26.92
CA ASP A 67 -8.91 -1.55 -28.08
C ASP A 67 -10.11 -2.51 -28.05
N THR A 68 -11.31 -1.95 -27.89
CA THR A 68 -12.53 -2.75 -27.74
C THR A 68 -13.03 -3.36 -29.06
N LYS A 69 -12.43 -3.01 -30.19
CA LYS A 69 -12.80 -3.58 -31.50
C LYS A 69 -12.20 -4.96 -31.73
N ASP A 70 -10.98 -5.17 -31.25
CA ASP A 70 -10.23 -6.41 -31.45
C ASP A 70 -9.70 -7.03 -30.16
N ALA A 71 -10.00 -6.42 -29.01
CA ALA A 71 -9.56 -6.81 -27.65
C ALA A 71 -8.02 -6.80 -27.47
N THR A 72 -7.29 -6.02 -28.27
CA THR A 72 -5.83 -5.91 -28.12
C THR A 72 -5.46 -4.95 -26.99
N VAL A 73 -4.39 -5.28 -26.28
CA VAL A 73 -3.80 -4.43 -25.25
C VAL A 73 -2.68 -3.60 -25.84
N HIS A 74 -2.80 -2.30 -25.74
CA HIS A 74 -1.78 -1.36 -26.16
C HIS A 74 -1.10 -0.71 -24.96
N THR A 75 0.14 -0.27 -25.16
CA THR A 75 0.91 0.46 -24.14
C THR A 75 1.58 1.68 -24.74
N LYS A 76 1.74 2.72 -23.92
CA LYS A 76 2.49 3.93 -24.27
C LYS A 76 3.12 4.51 -23.03
N GLU A 77 4.39 4.91 -23.11
CA GLU A 77 5.00 5.74 -22.09
C GLU A 77 4.50 7.19 -22.24
N LEU A 78 4.15 7.80 -21.11
CA LEU A 78 3.82 9.21 -21.00
C LEU A 78 4.85 9.88 -20.08
N VAL A 79 5.34 11.03 -20.50
CA VAL A 79 6.30 11.85 -19.75
C VAL A 79 5.73 13.23 -19.46
N GLU A 80 6.39 14.00 -18.61
CA GLU A 80 6.01 15.37 -18.27
C GLU A 80 5.68 16.20 -19.54
N GLY A 81 4.52 16.87 -19.51
CA GLY A 81 3.97 17.64 -20.63
C GLY A 81 3.10 16.84 -21.60
N ASP A 82 3.09 15.51 -21.54
CA ASP A 82 2.20 14.68 -22.36
C ASP A 82 0.76 14.79 -21.89
N LYS A 83 -0.16 14.65 -22.86
CA LYS A 83 -1.59 14.54 -22.59
C LYS A 83 -2.16 13.27 -23.20
N TRP A 84 -3.19 12.73 -22.58
CA TRP A 84 -3.94 11.57 -23.06
C TRP A 84 -5.43 11.75 -22.83
N HIS A 85 -6.23 11.37 -23.81
CA HIS A 85 -7.68 11.40 -23.74
C HIS A 85 -8.23 9.98 -23.68
N ASN A 86 -9.09 9.70 -22.71
CA ASN A 86 -9.83 8.47 -22.55
C ASN A 86 -11.29 8.70 -22.92
N PRO A 87 -11.76 8.21 -24.06
CA PRO A 87 -13.18 8.27 -24.41
C PRO A 87 -13.97 7.27 -23.55
N PRO A 88 -15.30 7.44 -23.44
CA PRO A 88 -16.18 6.44 -22.84
C PRO A 88 -15.96 5.05 -23.46
N LEU A 89 -16.21 4.00 -22.66
CA LEU A 89 -16.10 2.59 -23.02
C LEU A 89 -14.70 2.08 -23.36
N GLN A 90 -13.66 2.88 -23.23
CA GLN A 90 -12.28 2.43 -23.42
C GLN A 90 -11.64 2.03 -22.09
N PRO A 91 -11.33 0.73 -21.88
CA PRO A 91 -10.58 0.32 -20.69
C PRO A 91 -9.17 0.89 -20.70
N HIS A 92 -8.77 1.49 -19.56
CA HIS A 92 -7.48 2.15 -19.42
C HIS A 92 -6.91 1.99 -18.01
N GLN A 93 -5.59 2.10 -17.90
CA GLN A 93 -4.82 2.01 -16.66
C GLN A 93 -3.55 2.85 -16.75
N LEU A 94 -3.19 3.55 -15.70
CA LEU A 94 -1.85 4.13 -15.53
C LEU A 94 -1.07 3.38 -14.45
N GLU A 95 0.22 3.18 -14.74
CA GLU A 95 1.22 2.65 -13.81
C GLU A 95 2.38 3.64 -13.73
N ALA A 96 2.76 4.07 -12.54
CA ALA A 96 3.88 4.98 -12.36
C ALA A 96 5.22 4.27 -12.62
N LEU A 97 6.07 4.87 -13.42
CA LEU A 97 7.45 4.42 -13.69
C LEU A 97 8.49 5.15 -12.84
N GLU A 98 8.09 6.22 -12.16
CA GLU A 98 8.92 6.98 -11.22
C GLU A 98 8.12 7.26 -9.93
N GLU A 99 8.83 7.46 -8.82
CA GLU A 99 8.21 7.82 -7.55
C GLU A 99 7.63 9.24 -7.62
N MET A 100 6.56 9.48 -6.86
CA MET A 100 5.88 10.78 -6.76
C MET A 100 5.43 11.35 -8.11
N SER A 101 5.13 10.47 -9.08
CA SER A 101 4.59 10.89 -10.39
C SER A 101 3.18 11.46 -10.26
N GLU A 102 2.89 12.54 -11.00
CA GLU A 102 1.66 13.31 -10.84
C GLU A 102 0.93 13.52 -12.17
N ILE A 103 -0.39 13.26 -12.15
CA ILE A 103 -1.33 13.49 -13.26
C ILE A 103 -2.38 14.52 -12.85
N PHE A 104 -2.67 15.46 -13.74
CA PHE A 104 -3.89 16.27 -13.69
C PHE A 104 -4.95 15.62 -14.57
N GLU A 105 -6.13 15.42 -14.01
CA GLU A 105 -7.31 14.95 -14.71
C GLU A 105 -8.35 16.06 -14.80
N VAL A 106 -8.89 16.23 -15.98
CA VAL A 106 -10.15 16.93 -16.21
C VAL A 106 -11.10 15.96 -16.88
N SER A 107 -12.29 15.81 -16.31
CA SER A 107 -13.30 14.89 -16.83
C SER A 107 -14.69 15.53 -16.82
N THR A 108 -15.63 14.91 -17.49
CA THR A 108 -17.06 15.15 -17.27
C THR A 108 -17.43 14.79 -15.83
N ALA A 109 -18.66 14.99 -15.41
CA ALA A 109 -19.10 14.74 -14.05
C ALA A 109 -18.66 13.34 -13.56
N ASP A 110 -18.08 13.30 -12.36
CA ASP A 110 -17.59 12.06 -11.75
C ASP A 110 -18.73 11.32 -11.04
N SER A 111 -18.83 10.02 -11.27
CA SER A 111 -19.76 9.12 -10.59
C SER A 111 -19.05 7.84 -10.18
N VAL A 112 -19.18 7.46 -8.91
CA VAL A 112 -18.64 6.20 -8.39
C VAL A 112 -19.29 4.99 -9.09
N GLU A 113 -20.54 5.14 -9.49
CA GLU A 113 -21.35 4.10 -10.14
C GLU A 113 -20.93 3.85 -11.59
N ASP A 114 -20.34 4.87 -12.25
CA ASP A 114 -19.82 4.78 -13.62
C ASP A 114 -18.34 4.34 -13.67
N ASN A 115 -17.93 3.44 -12.80
CA ASN A 115 -16.59 2.88 -12.77
C ASN A 115 -16.63 1.34 -12.87
N TYR A 116 -16.37 0.83 -14.06
CA TYR A 116 -16.43 -0.61 -14.38
C TYR A 116 -15.03 -1.20 -14.45
N ARG A 117 -14.69 -2.01 -13.44
CA ARG A 117 -13.35 -2.59 -13.29
C ARG A 117 -13.17 -3.86 -14.12
N VAL A 118 -12.07 -3.90 -14.90
CA VAL A 118 -11.65 -5.06 -15.70
C VAL A 118 -10.59 -5.88 -14.96
N PHE A 119 -9.53 -5.21 -14.46
CA PHE A 119 -8.47 -5.83 -13.65
C PHE A 119 -8.17 -4.99 -12.40
N PRO A 120 -7.75 -5.63 -11.30
CA PRO A 120 -7.41 -4.89 -10.08
C PRO A 120 -6.17 -4.00 -10.26
N GLY A 121 -6.12 -2.91 -9.51
CA GLY A 121 -4.96 -2.06 -9.33
C GLY A 121 -4.44 -2.12 -7.89
N SER A 122 -3.52 -1.23 -7.51
CA SER A 122 -2.93 -1.21 -6.16
C SER A 122 -3.96 -1.01 -5.05
N SER A 123 -5.06 -0.29 -5.29
CA SER A 123 -6.13 -0.11 -4.30
C SER A 123 -6.96 -1.38 -4.02
N GLN A 124 -6.88 -2.39 -4.89
CA GLN A 124 -7.58 -3.67 -4.73
C GLN A 124 -6.62 -4.80 -4.36
N GLN A 125 -5.33 -4.53 -4.36
CA GLN A 125 -4.36 -5.39 -3.70
C GLN A 125 -4.53 -5.11 -2.21
N SER A 126 -5.05 -6.08 -1.46
CA SER A 126 -5.01 -6.00 0.00
C SER A 126 -3.55 -5.86 0.40
N ASP A 127 -3.23 -4.88 1.25
CA ASP A 127 -1.90 -4.77 1.84
C ASP A 127 -1.57 -6.13 2.46
N LYS A 128 -0.59 -6.82 1.90
CA LYS A 128 -0.21 -8.16 2.32
C LYS A 128 0.43 -8.08 3.69
N LYS A 129 -0.24 -8.63 4.68
CA LYS A 129 0.16 -8.55 6.09
C LYS A 129 1.01 -9.74 6.48
N ILE A 130 2.17 -9.46 7.02
CA ILE A 130 3.14 -10.46 7.46
C ILE A 130 3.27 -10.39 8.98
N ILE A 131 3.36 -11.53 9.63
CA ILE A 131 3.69 -11.61 11.05
C ILE A 131 4.91 -12.49 11.28
N VAL A 132 5.79 -12.02 12.18
CA VAL A 132 6.90 -12.81 12.75
C VAL A 132 6.74 -12.80 14.25
N ASN A 133 6.94 -13.93 14.93
CA ASN A 133 6.98 -13.96 16.40
C ASN A 133 8.29 -14.57 16.93
N GLY A 134 8.71 -14.09 18.10
CA GLY A 134 9.90 -14.60 18.77
C GLY A 134 10.32 -13.77 19.99
N SER A 135 11.36 -14.20 20.69
CA SER A 135 11.86 -13.49 21.87
C SER A 135 12.65 -12.22 21.53
N PHE A 136 13.45 -12.24 20.47
CA PHE A 136 14.32 -11.15 20.05
C PHE A 136 15.15 -10.53 21.19
N ASP A 137 15.64 -11.39 22.08
CA ASP A 137 16.36 -10.97 23.29
C ASP A 137 17.68 -10.24 22.94
N ILE A 138 18.56 -10.91 22.20
CA ILE A 138 19.77 -10.32 21.66
C ILE A 138 19.65 -10.32 20.13
N ILE A 139 19.49 -9.15 19.55
CA ILE A 139 19.38 -9.02 18.09
C ILE A 139 20.76 -9.30 17.46
N HIS A 140 20.76 -10.15 16.43
CA HIS A 140 21.93 -10.52 15.66
C HIS A 140 21.59 -10.60 14.17
N LYS A 141 22.61 -10.83 13.33
CA LYS A 141 22.48 -10.87 11.87
C LYS A 141 21.32 -11.76 11.39
N GLY A 142 21.17 -12.96 11.98
CA GLY A 142 20.09 -13.89 11.59
C GLY A 142 18.68 -13.32 11.83
N HIS A 143 18.48 -12.54 12.91
CA HIS A 143 17.21 -11.83 13.12
C HIS A 143 16.97 -10.75 12.06
N ILE A 144 18.01 -9.99 11.70
CA ILE A 144 17.90 -8.95 10.66
C ILE A 144 17.56 -9.57 9.31
N GLU A 145 18.21 -10.68 8.94
CA GLU A 145 17.93 -11.42 7.70
C GLU A 145 16.50 -11.95 7.68
N LEU A 146 16.02 -12.54 8.80
CA LEU A 146 14.64 -13.01 8.95
C LEU A 146 13.62 -11.89 8.76
N LEU A 147 13.83 -10.75 9.43
CA LEU A 147 12.92 -9.61 9.35
C LEU A 147 12.90 -8.98 7.96
N ASN A 148 14.06 -8.82 7.32
CA ASN A 148 14.14 -8.34 5.94
C ASN A 148 13.47 -9.31 4.96
N TYR A 149 13.67 -10.61 5.12
CA TYR A 149 12.98 -11.62 4.31
C TYR A 149 11.46 -11.55 4.53
N ALA A 150 11.00 -11.54 5.78
CA ALA A 150 9.58 -11.43 6.10
C ALA A 150 8.96 -10.16 5.47
N LYS A 151 9.63 -9.01 5.60
CA LYS A 151 9.18 -7.74 4.98
C LYS A 151 9.10 -7.83 3.46
N SER A 152 10.01 -8.56 2.81
CA SER A 152 9.98 -8.74 1.35
C SER A 152 8.79 -9.55 0.83
N LEU A 153 8.09 -10.29 1.71
CA LEU A 153 6.93 -11.10 1.36
C LEU A 153 5.61 -10.32 1.34
N GLY A 154 5.61 -9.06 1.83
CA GLY A 154 4.39 -8.25 1.88
C GLY A 154 4.62 -6.78 2.24
N ASP A 155 3.51 -6.09 2.42
CA ASP A 155 3.49 -4.63 2.54
C ASP A 155 3.59 -4.15 4.00
N HIS A 156 3.19 -4.98 4.96
CA HIS A 156 3.16 -4.62 6.38
C HIS A 156 3.63 -5.77 7.26
N LEU A 157 4.71 -5.56 8.02
CA LEU A 157 5.30 -6.53 8.94
C LEU A 157 5.00 -6.17 10.39
N LEU A 158 4.21 -7.02 11.06
CA LEU A 158 4.05 -7.03 12.51
C LEU A 158 5.05 -7.99 13.15
N VAL A 159 5.81 -7.53 14.14
CA VAL A 159 6.66 -8.38 14.98
C VAL A 159 6.01 -8.55 16.34
N ALA A 160 5.60 -9.78 16.69
CA ALA A 160 5.04 -10.12 18.00
C ALA A 160 6.14 -10.74 18.87
N ILE A 161 6.44 -10.14 20.05
CA ILE A 161 7.53 -10.58 20.91
C ILE A 161 7.04 -11.13 22.25
N ASP A 162 7.74 -12.14 22.76
CA ASP A 162 7.49 -12.67 24.10
C ASP A 162 7.76 -11.62 25.17
N SER A 163 6.91 -11.51 26.19
CA SER A 163 7.17 -10.69 27.38
C SER A 163 8.35 -11.23 28.18
N ASP A 164 8.86 -10.43 29.11
CA ASP A 164 9.94 -10.87 30.02
C ASP A 164 9.53 -12.06 30.86
N ASN A 165 8.29 -12.07 31.35
CA ASN A 165 7.77 -13.17 32.16
C ASN A 165 7.71 -14.46 31.36
N ARG A 166 7.22 -14.40 30.11
CA ARG A 166 7.15 -15.55 29.22
C ARG A 166 8.55 -16.10 28.87
N ILE A 167 9.51 -15.22 28.61
CA ILE A 167 10.89 -15.64 28.35
C ILE A 167 11.50 -16.33 29.56
N LYS A 168 11.31 -15.80 30.79
CA LYS A 168 11.75 -16.45 32.03
C LYS A 168 11.16 -17.83 32.20
N GLN A 169 9.88 -18.01 31.91
CA GLN A 169 9.23 -19.32 31.99
C GLN A 169 9.80 -20.32 30.97
N LEU A 170 10.12 -19.88 29.76
CA LEU A 170 10.57 -20.76 28.68
C LEU A 170 12.08 -21.04 28.70
N LYS A 171 12.90 -20.08 29.15
CA LYS A 171 14.36 -20.11 29.02
C LYS A 171 15.14 -19.98 30.34
N GLY A 172 14.43 -19.86 31.46
CA GLY A 172 15.01 -19.73 32.80
C GLY A 172 15.11 -18.28 33.29
N SER A 173 15.39 -18.13 34.60
CA SER A 173 15.36 -16.85 35.31
C SER A 173 16.42 -15.84 34.83
N ASP A 174 17.50 -16.31 34.20
CA ASP A 174 18.60 -15.49 33.70
C ASP A 174 18.30 -14.87 32.32
N ARG A 175 17.09 -15.08 31.83
CA ARG A 175 16.60 -14.52 30.56
C ARG A 175 15.31 -13.73 30.79
N PRO A 176 15.04 -12.68 29.97
CA PRO A 176 15.87 -12.14 28.88
C PRO A 176 17.09 -11.34 29.42
N ILE A 177 18.09 -11.11 28.57
CA ILE A 177 19.20 -10.17 28.84
C ILE A 177 18.70 -8.73 28.69
N ASN A 178 18.00 -8.45 27.57
CA ASN A 178 17.38 -7.15 27.30
C ASN A 178 15.92 -7.17 27.79
N SER A 179 15.53 -6.16 28.55
CA SER A 179 14.16 -5.99 28.99
C SER A 179 13.18 -5.84 27.81
N LEU A 180 11.90 -6.04 28.05
CA LEU A 180 10.86 -5.86 27.04
C LEU A 180 10.94 -4.47 26.41
N ASP A 181 11.13 -3.43 27.20
CA ASP A 181 11.22 -2.05 26.72
C ASP A 181 12.42 -1.82 25.78
N GLU A 182 13.59 -2.36 26.15
CA GLU A 182 14.78 -2.30 25.31
C GLU A 182 14.57 -3.05 23.98
N ARG A 183 13.94 -4.22 24.01
CA ARG A 183 13.66 -5.03 22.82
C ARG A 183 12.64 -4.34 21.90
N LEU A 184 11.59 -3.74 22.47
CA LEU A 184 10.62 -2.93 21.72
C LEU A 184 11.33 -1.74 21.06
N ASN A 185 12.16 -1.02 21.78
CA ASN A 185 12.92 0.12 21.26
C ASN A 185 13.85 -0.29 20.11
N LEU A 186 14.65 -1.36 20.29
CA LEU A 186 15.56 -1.84 19.25
C LEU A 186 14.81 -2.22 17.96
N LEU A 187 13.71 -2.98 18.09
CA LEU A 187 12.93 -3.44 16.94
C LEU A 187 12.23 -2.29 16.22
N SER A 188 11.71 -1.30 16.95
CA SER A 188 11.03 -0.13 16.35
C SER A 188 11.95 0.75 15.48
N ASN A 189 13.27 0.63 15.68
CA ASN A 189 14.27 1.34 14.88
C ASN A 189 14.75 0.53 13.66
N LEU A 190 14.25 -0.68 13.46
CA LEU A 190 14.59 -1.49 12.29
C LEU A 190 13.68 -1.14 11.11
N LYS A 191 14.28 -0.74 9.99
CA LYS A 191 13.56 -0.31 8.77
C LYS A 191 12.55 -1.35 8.24
N ALA A 192 12.79 -2.65 8.51
CA ALA A 192 11.93 -3.73 8.06
C ALA A 192 10.64 -3.88 8.88
N VAL A 193 10.58 -3.30 10.09
CA VAL A 193 9.48 -3.49 11.04
C VAL A 193 8.50 -2.32 10.94
N ASP A 194 7.23 -2.62 10.69
CA ASP A 194 6.18 -1.59 10.61
C ASP A 194 5.45 -1.44 11.94
N ASP A 195 5.14 -2.57 12.60
CA ASP A 195 4.47 -2.58 13.90
C ASP A 195 5.05 -3.64 14.83
N ILE A 196 4.91 -3.42 16.14
CA ILE A 196 5.34 -4.37 17.17
C ILE A 196 4.20 -4.57 18.17
N SER A 197 4.05 -5.82 18.61
CA SER A 197 3.17 -6.20 19.72
C SER A 197 3.91 -7.13 20.66
N TYR A 198 3.44 -7.30 21.88
CA TYR A 198 3.98 -8.29 22.81
C TYR A 198 2.87 -9.15 23.43
N PHE A 199 3.23 -10.33 23.95
CA PHE A 199 2.29 -11.28 24.53
C PHE A 199 2.93 -12.06 25.69
N ASP A 200 2.12 -12.44 26.66
CA ASP A 200 2.49 -13.20 27.86
C ASP A 200 2.14 -14.69 27.73
N SER A 201 1.18 -15.03 26.88
CA SER A 201 0.65 -16.39 26.71
C SER A 201 0.44 -16.76 25.25
N GLU A 202 0.33 -18.08 24.98
CA GLU A 202 -0.04 -18.54 23.62
C GLU A 202 -1.41 -18.03 23.20
N GLN A 203 -2.34 -17.91 24.16
CA GLN A 203 -3.67 -17.40 23.85
C GLN A 203 -3.62 -15.95 23.38
N GLU A 204 -2.81 -15.11 24.04
CA GLU A 204 -2.62 -13.72 23.61
C GLU A 204 -1.97 -13.62 22.23
N LEU A 205 -0.99 -14.48 21.91
CA LEU A 205 -0.43 -14.55 20.55
C LEU A 205 -1.51 -14.91 19.54
N VAL A 206 -2.36 -15.90 19.84
CA VAL A 206 -3.50 -16.27 18.97
C VAL A 206 -4.45 -15.10 18.76
N ASP A 207 -4.73 -14.33 19.83
CA ASP A 207 -5.62 -13.16 19.74
C ASP A 207 -5.00 -12.03 18.91
N ILE A 208 -3.68 -11.81 19.04
CA ILE A 208 -2.94 -10.87 18.16
C ILE A 208 -3.05 -11.33 16.70
N ILE A 209 -2.80 -12.62 16.41
CA ILE A 209 -2.88 -13.17 15.05
C ILE A 209 -4.29 -13.01 14.48
N LYS A 210 -5.32 -13.34 15.26
CA LYS A 210 -6.73 -13.16 14.83
C LYS A 210 -7.09 -11.72 14.54
N LYS A 211 -6.66 -10.80 15.42
CA LYS A 211 -6.94 -9.36 15.27
C LYS A 211 -6.19 -8.75 14.09
N TYR A 212 -4.91 -9.11 13.93
CA TYR A 212 -4.08 -8.61 12.83
C TYR A 212 -4.47 -9.22 11.49
N ASN A 213 -4.91 -10.50 11.49
CA ASN A 213 -5.30 -11.28 10.33
C ASN A 213 -4.22 -11.29 9.24
N PRO A 214 -3.02 -11.86 9.52
CA PRO A 214 -1.92 -11.89 8.57
C PRO A 214 -2.18 -12.85 7.41
N ASP A 215 -1.67 -12.52 6.23
CA ASP A 215 -1.65 -13.40 5.06
C ASP A 215 -0.54 -14.44 5.15
N ILE A 216 0.58 -14.10 5.80
CA ILE A 216 1.74 -14.97 5.95
C ILE A 216 2.30 -14.87 7.37
N MET A 217 2.60 -16.02 7.97
CA MET A 217 3.39 -16.13 9.19
C MET A 217 4.77 -16.69 8.88
N VAL A 218 5.81 -15.96 9.25
CA VAL A 218 7.21 -16.36 9.03
C VAL A 218 7.84 -16.78 10.37
N LYS A 219 8.56 -17.89 10.35
CA LYS A 219 9.33 -18.39 11.51
C LYS A 219 10.79 -18.60 11.12
N GLY A 220 11.69 -18.47 12.08
CA GLY A 220 13.10 -18.80 11.90
C GLY A 220 13.29 -20.30 11.59
N SER A 221 14.38 -20.64 10.92
CA SER A 221 14.73 -22.03 10.53
C SER A 221 14.96 -22.99 11.70
N ASP A 222 15.09 -22.47 12.92
CA ASP A 222 15.33 -23.26 14.14
C ASP A 222 14.09 -23.94 14.69
N TYR A 223 12.93 -23.61 14.16
CA TYR A 223 11.67 -24.32 14.46
C TYR A 223 11.48 -25.49 13.47
N LYS A 224 11.84 -26.69 13.94
CA LYS A 224 11.49 -27.97 13.29
C LYS A 224 10.09 -28.39 13.67
#